data_6cb1b1617d307bc55c84cec1f9702c07
#
_entry.id   6cb1b1617d307bc55c84cec1f9702c07
#
_cell.length_a   1.000
_cell.length_b   1.000
_cell.length_c   1.000
_cell.angle_alpha   90.00
_cell.angle_beta   90.00
_cell.angle_gamma   90.00
#
_symmetry.space_group_name_H-M   'P 1'
#
loop_
_entity.id
_entity.type
_entity.pdbx_description
1 polymer ?
#
loop_
_entity_poly.entity_id
_entity_poly.type
_entity_poly.pdbx_seq_one_letter_code
_entity_poly.pdbx_strand_id
1 'polypeptide(L)'
;MPSHSTKYDWKDAGEEWSDPWGSSAAQWSGTILPRIRDCLPTGTILEIAPGFGRWTDYLKDYCQQLWVVDASSECVEACSRRFAAESHLRCYLNDGRSLPMIADASVDFVFSFDSFVHLRRDLVEAYLSELRRTLKLGGKGFIHHSNLGAYADSLSERVPQPMRKLLRKIKILDWEHHRNPTMSADLFQSLCAQTGLDCVSQELINWRGRRLIDCLSSFVRSDSTLQNPTKIIRNPHFMREAAQIRRQWQTKAEESC
;
A
#
# COMPACT_ATOMS: atom_id res chain seq x y z
N MET A 1 5.10 25.89 -3.75
CA MET A 1 3.74 25.47 -4.12
C MET A 1 3.69 25.18 -5.61
N PRO A 2 3.28 24.00 -6.04
CA PRO A 2 2.10 23.92 -6.88
C PRO A 2 1.16 22.83 -6.37
N SER A 3 -0.01 23.25 -5.94
CA SER A 3 -1.17 22.43 -5.68
C SER A 3 -1.80 22.04 -7.03
N HIS A 4 -1.52 20.85 -7.51
CA HIS A 4 -2.39 20.14 -8.43
C HIS A 4 -2.72 18.79 -7.82
N SER A 5 -3.40 18.82 -6.69
CA SER A 5 -4.31 17.77 -6.30
C SER A 5 -5.49 17.89 -7.28
N THR A 6 -5.43 17.19 -8.40
CA THR A 6 -6.65 16.84 -9.09
C THR A 6 -7.47 16.02 -8.10
N LYS A 7 -8.55 16.62 -7.58
CA LYS A 7 -9.46 15.97 -6.65
C LYS A 7 -9.85 14.63 -7.26
N TYR A 8 -9.50 13.53 -6.59
CA TYR A 8 -9.85 12.20 -7.08
C TYR A 8 -11.37 12.03 -7.03
N ASP A 9 -11.97 11.51 -8.08
CA ASP A 9 -13.40 11.26 -8.15
C ASP A 9 -13.71 9.87 -7.58
N TRP A 10 -14.17 9.82 -6.34
CA TRP A 10 -14.50 8.61 -5.59
C TRP A 10 -15.87 8.03 -5.99
N LYS A 11 -16.11 7.78 -7.27
CA LYS A 11 -17.41 7.30 -7.79
C LYS A 11 -17.89 6.02 -7.12
N ASP A 12 -16.97 5.06 -6.96
CA ASP A 12 -17.26 3.72 -6.43
C ASP A 12 -16.49 3.45 -5.11
N ALA A 13 -16.23 4.50 -4.32
CA ALA A 13 -15.53 4.41 -3.03
C ALA A 13 -14.15 3.70 -3.10
N GLY A 14 -13.51 3.71 -4.27
CA GLY A 14 -12.23 3.06 -4.53
C GLY A 14 -12.34 1.62 -5.04
N GLU A 15 -13.54 1.07 -5.18
CA GLU A 15 -13.75 -0.30 -5.71
C GLU A 15 -13.22 -0.47 -7.13
N GLU A 16 -13.23 0.59 -7.95
CA GLU A 16 -12.71 0.61 -9.32
C GLU A 16 -11.23 0.21 -9.42
N TRP A 17 -10.46 0.36 -8.35
CA TRP A 17 -9.05 -0.08 -8.29
C TRP A 17 -8.91 -1.61 -8.18
N SER A 18 -10.00 -2.29 -7.81
CA SER A 18 -10.07 -3.76 -7.73
C SER A 18 -10.57 -4.44 -9.01
N ASP A 19 -10.92 -3.66 -10.05
CA ASP A 19 -11.39 -4.18 -11.34
C ASP A 19 -10.55 -5.33 -11.94
N PRO A 20 -9.20 -5.30 -11.88
CA PRO A 20 -8.38 -6.40 -12.38
C PRO A 20 -8.69 -7.76 -11.72
N TRP A 21 -9.18 -7.75 -10.48
CA TRP A 21 -9.59 -8.93 -9.70
C TRP A 21 -11.07 -9.25 -9.83
N GLY A 22 -11.86 -8.30 -10.34
CA GLY A 22 -13.32 -8.37 -10.46
C GLY A 22 -14.08 -7.78 -9.29
N SER A 23 -13.48 -7.71 -8.10
CA SER A 23 -14.01 -7.02 -6.91
C SER A 23 -12.93 -6.84 -5.85
N SER A 24 -13.18 -5.96 -4.86
CA SER A 24 -12.31 -5.85 -3.68
C SER A 24 -12.31 -7.13 -2.86
N ALA A 25 -13.41 -7.86 -2.77
CA ALA A 25 -13.49 -9.15 -2.08
C ALA A 25 -12.59 -10.21 -2.72
N ALA A 26 -12.56 -10.29 -4.06
CA ALA A 26 -11.67 -11.18 -4.78
C ALA A 26 -10.19 -10.80 -4.60
N GLN A 27 -9.87 -9.49 -4.65
CA GLN A 27 -8.53 -8.98 -4.39
C GLN A 27 -8.09 -9.22 -2.96
N TRP A 28 -8.96 -8.96 -1.97
CA TRP A 28 -8.69 -9.24 -0.57
C TRP A 28 -8.34 -10.70 -0.35
N SER A 29 -9.26 -11.61 -0.71
CA SER A 29 -9.14 -13.04 -0.45
C SER A 29 -7.99 -13.71 -1.21
N GLY A 30 -7.77 -13.30 -2.47
CA GLY A 30 -6.79 -13.94 -3.35
C GLY A 30 -5.41 -13.28 -3.36
N THR A 31 -5.31 -12.01 -2.96
CA THR A 31 -4.06 -11.25 -3.08
C THR A 31 -3.57 -10.70 -1.75
N ILE A 32 -4.39 -9.95 -1.01
CA ILE A 32 -3.94 -9.22 0.18
C ILE A 32 -3.87 -10.15 1.39
N LEU A 33 -4.99 -10.78 1.75
CA LEU A 33 -5.07 -11.64 2.93
C LEU A 33 -4.01 -12.76 2.96
N PRO A 34 -3.71 -13.47 1.85
CA PRO A 34 -2.64 -14.47 1.87
C PRO A 34 -1.25 -13.93 2.26
N ARG A 35 -0.99 -12.64 2.00
CA ARG A 35 0.30 -11.98 2.28
C ARG A 35 0.42 -11.44 3.70
N ILE A 36 -0.72 -11.18 4.37
CA ILE A 36 -0.76 -10.60 5.71
C ILE A 36 -1.38 -11.53 6.76
N ARG A 37 -1.78 -12.74 6.39
CA ARG A 37 -2.49 -13.68 7.27
C ARG A 37 -1.75 -14.00 8.58
N ASP A 38 -0.42 -14.02 8.54
CA ASP A 38 0.43 -14.29 9.70
C ASP A 38 0.53 -13.07 10.66
N CYS A 39 -0.09 -11.96 10.28
CA CYS A 39 -0.24 -10.76 11.11
C CYS A 39 -1.65 -10.63 11.69
N LEU A 40 -2.58 -11.53 11.33
CA LEU A 40 -4.01 -11.45 11.63
C LEU A 40 -4.54 -12.75 12.27
N PRO A 41 -5.53 -12.71 13.19
CA PRO A 41 -6.07 -11.50 13.82
C PRO A 41 -5.08 -10.89 14.82
N THR A 42 -5.32 -9.62 15.21
CA THR A 42 -4.41 -8.90 16.10
C THR A 42 -5.14 -7.93 17.05
N GLY A 43 -4.42 -7.25 17.95
CA GLY A 43 -4.99 -6.28 18.87
C GLY A 43 -5.38 -4.99 18.18
N THR A 44 -4.39 -4.19 17.77
CA THR A 44 -4.60 -2.88 17.14
C THR A 44 -4.02 -2.85 15.73
N ILE A 45 -4.86 -2.54 14.75
CA ILE A 45 -4.43 -2.23 13.38
C ILE A 45 -4.42 -0.71 13.18
N LEU A 46 -3.38 -0.19 12.54
CA LEU A 46 -3.32 1.16 11.99
C LEU A 46 -3.34 1.08 10.47
N GLU A 47 -4.40 1.56 9.85
CA GLU A 47 -4.49 1.73 8.41
C GLU A 47 -4.14 3.17 8.02
N ILE A 48 -3.17 3.35 7.10
CA ILE A 48 -2.76 4.65 6.59
C ILE A 48 -3.29 4.84 5.19
N ALA A 49 -3.97 5.98 4.99
CA ALA A 49 -4.59 6.41 3.74
C ALA A 49 -5.61 5.39 3.18
N PRO A 50 -6.70 5.16 3.93
CA PRO A 50 -7.77 4.22 3.57
C PRO A 50 -8.58 4.66 2.33
N GLY A 51 -8.49 5.94 1.94
CA GLY A 51 -9.43 6.55 1.01
C GLY A 51 -10.85 6.52 1.57
N PHE A 52 -11.81 5.95 0.84
CA PHE A 52 -13.20 5.78 1.31
C PHE A 52 -13.44 4.44 2.04
N GLY A 53 -12.35 3.80 2.51
CA GLY A 53 -12.43 2.64 3.40
C GLY A 53 -12.60 1.30 2.69
N ARG A 54 -12.04 1.15 1.48
CA ARG A 54 -12.09 -0.11 0.74
C ARG A 54 -11.51 -1.28 1.53
N TRP A 55 -10.32 -1.12 2.10
CA TRP A 55 -9.64 -2.17 2.89
C TRP A 55 -10.04 -2.14 4.36
N THR A 56 -10.43 -0.99 4.87
CA THR A 56 -11.01 -0.82 6.21
C THR A 56 -12.15 -1.80 6.45
N ASP A 57 -12.99 -2.01 5.43
CA ASP A 57 -14.16 -2.89 5.49
C ASP A 57 -13.80 -4.36 5.74
N TYR A 58 -12.62 -4.78 5.33
CA TYR A 58 -12.10 -6.12 5.61
C TYR A 58 -11.27 -6.16 6.89
N LEU A 59 -10.42 -5.15 7.12
CA LEU A 59 -9.51 -5.12 8.27
C LEU A 59 -10.25 -5.08 9.61
N LYS A 60 -11.43 -4.44 9.67
CA LYS A 60 -12.24 -4.31 10.89
C LYS A 60 -12.59 -5.65 11.54
N ASP A 61 -12.71 -6.71 10.74
CA ASP A 61 -13.08 -8.05 11.21
C ASP A 61 -11.88 -8.84 11.78
N TYR A 62 -10.66 -8.28 11.71
CA TYR A 62 -9.41 -8.94 12.13
C TYR A 62 -8.68 -8.26 13.29
N CYS A 63 -9.34 -7.33 14.01
CA CYS A 63 -8.70 -6.63 15.12
C CYS A 63 -9.67 -6.25 16.24
N GLN A 64 -9.10 -5.97 17.41
CA GLN A 64 -9.85 -5.43 18.55
C GLN A 64 -10.04 -3.92 18.45
N GLN A 65 -9.07 -3.20 17.80
CA GLN A 65 -9.13 -1.78 17.54
C GLN A 65 -8.60 -1.51 16.12
N LEU A 66 -9.34 -0.73 15.34
CA LEU A 66 -8.91 -0.26 14.03
C LEU A 66 -8.80 1.27 14.04
N TRP A 67 -7.59 1.75 13.87
CA TRP A 67 -7.32 3.18 13.72
C TRP A 67 -7.00 3.49 12.27
N VAL A 68 -7.72 4.45 11.73
CA VAL A 68 -7.69 4.82 10.31
C VAL A 68 -7.23 6.25 10.20
N VAL A 69 -6.18 6.52 9.44
CA VAL A 69 -5.57 7.85 9.33
C VAL A 69 -5.47 8.27 7.87
N ASP A 70 -5.98 9.44 7.53
CA ASP A 70 -5.85 10.03 6.20
C ASP A 70 -5.51 11.53 6.28
N ALA A 71 -4.83 12.06 5.26
CA ALA A 71 -4.54 13.47 5.12
C ALA A 71 -5.69 14.27 4.47
N SER A 72 -6.69 13.59 3.93
CA SER A 72 -7.87 14.16 3.32
C SER A 72 -9.04 14.15 4.30
N SER A 73 -9.57 15.33 4.65
CA SER A 73 -10.78 15.45 5.48
C SER A 73 -11.98 14.74 4.82
N GLU A 74 -12.07 14.77 3.49
CA GLU A 74 -13.11 14.07 2.73
C GLU A 74 -13.06 12.55 2.94
N CYS A 75 -11.85 11.95 2.94
CA CYS A 75 -11.67 10.53 3.20
C CYS A 75 -11.99 10.16 4.65
N VAL A 76 -11.54 10.98 5.60
CA VAL A 76 -11.83 10.79 7.04
C VAL A 76 -13.33 10.84 7.30
N GLU A 77 -14.04 11.84 6.74
CA GLU A 77 -15.50 11.96 6.86
C GLU A 77 -16.24 10.78 6.20
N ALA A 78 -15.78 10.34 5.02
CA ALA A 78 -16.36 9.19 4.32
C ALA A 78 -16.23 7.91 5.15
N CYS A 79 -15.03 7.61 5.68
CA CYS A 79 -14.81 6.48 6.57
C CYS A 79 -15.63 6.59 7.86
N SER A 80 -15.65 7.78 8.50
CA SER A 80 -16.42 7.99 9.73
C SER A 80 -17.92 7.74 9.53
N ARG A 81 -18.47 8.13 8.38
CA ARG A 81 -19.88 7.84 8.06
C ARG A 81 -20.10 6.36 7.72
N ARG A 82 -19.22 5.76 6.89
CA ARG A 82 -19.33 4.37 6.47
C ARG A 82 -19.29 3.39 7.62
N PHE A 83 -18.43 3.66 8.60
CA PHE A 83 -18.16 2.77 9.73
C PHE A 83 -18.69 3.30 11.07
N ALA A 84 -19.71 4.16 11.04
CA ALA A 84 -20.29 4.77 12.25
C ALA A 84 -20.84 3.75 13.27
N ALA A 85 -21.22 2.55 12.82
CA ALA A 85 -21.69 1.46 13.69
C ALA A 85 -20.54 0.66 14.35
N GLU A 86 -19.31 0.80 13.89
CA GLU A 86 -18.14 0.03 14.34
C GLU A 86 -17.50 0.73 15.56
N SER A 87 -17.89 0.36 16.77
CA SER A 87 -17.44 1.02 18.02
C SER A 87 -15.93 0.90 18.29
N HIS A 88 -15.27 -0.08 17.67
CA HIS A 88 -13.83 -0.32 17.78
C HIS A 88 -13.00 0.39 16.68
N LEU A 89 -13.64 1.12 15.76
CA LEU A 89 -13.00 1.85 14.67
C LEU A 89 -12.95 3.34 14.97
N ARG A 90 -11.81 3.98 14.72
CA ARG A 90 -11.61 5.42 14.88
C ARG A 90 -10.88 6.00 13.67
N CYS A 91 -11.41 7.11 13.15
CA CYS A 91 -10.85 7.84 12.03
C CYS A 91 -10.18 9.12 12.50
N TYR A 92 -8.99 9.41 11.96
CA TYR A 92 -8.20 10.59 12.31
C TYR A 92 -7.71 11.32 11.06
N LEU A 93 -7.79 12.63 11.09
CA LEU A 93 -7.12 13.49 10.11
C LEU A 93 -5.68 13.73 10.54
N ASN A 94 -4.73 13.62 9.61
CA ASN A 94 -3.34 14.00 9.85
C ASN A 94 -2.84 15.01 8.81
N ASP A 95 -1.56 15.37 8.91
CA ASP A 95 -0.89 16.27 7.99
C ASP A 95 -0.25 15.57 6.77
N GLY A 96 -0.52 14.26 6.58
CA GLY A 96 0.11 13.43 5.55
C GLY A 96 1.55 13.05 5.86
N ARG A 97 2.01 13.21 7.12
CA ARG A 97 3.43 13.05 7.51
C ARG A 97 3.61 12.50 8.93
N SER A 98 2.83 12.96 9.88
CA SER A 98 2.98 12.66 11.30
C SER A 98 1.75 11.96 11.88
N LEU A 99 1.94 11.27 13.01
CA LEU A 99 0.90 10.49 13.70
C LEU A 99 0.79 10.88 15.19
N PRO A 100 0.67 12.19 15.54
CA PRO A 100 0.66 12.62 16.94
C PRO A 100 -0.53 12.09 17.75
N MET A 101 -1.62 11.68 17.06
CA MET A 101 -2.81 11.10 17.67
C MET A 101 -2.63 9.62 18.06
N ILE A 102 -1.57 8.97 17.57
CA ILE A 102 -1.27 7.57 17.85
C ILE A 102 -0.20 7.50 18.92
N ALA A 103 -0.50 6.83 20.02
CA ALA A 103 0.43 6.69 21.16
C ALA A 103 1.63 5.78 20.81
N ASP A 104 2.74 5.98 21.51
CA ASP A 104 3.93 5.15 21.38
C ASP A 104 3.62 3.69 21.73
N ALA A 105 4.22 2.77 21.00
CA ALA A 105 4.13 1.33 21.25
C ALA A 105 2.70 0.82 21.47
N SER A 106 1.74 1.31 20.69
CA SER A 106 0.30 0.99 20.82
C SER A 106 -0.26 0.18 19.66
N VAL A 107 0.46 0.08 18.54
CA VAL A 107 0.02 -0.58 17.30
C VAL A 107 0.66 -1.96 17.18
N ASP A 108 -0.13 -2.98 16.86
CA ASP A 108 0.36 -4.33 16.60
C ASP A 108 0.67 -4.54 15.11
N PHE A 109 -0.16 -3.97 14.24
CA PHE A 109 -0.01 -4.12 12.79
C PHE A 109 -0.33 -2.82 12.04
N VAL A 110 0.52 -2.46 11.08
CA VAL A 110 0.32 -1.32 10.17
C VAL A 110 0.02 -1.83 8.78
N PHE A 111 -0.98 -1.25 8.16
CA PHE A 111 -1.39 -1.57 6.80
C PHE A 111 -1.53 -0.31 5.94
N SER A 112 -1.02 -0.35 4.70
CA SER A 112 -1.33 0.63 3.66
C SER A 112 -1.20 0.00 2.27
N PHE A 113 -2.22 0.18 1.44
CA PHE A 113 -2.25 -0.37 0.09
C PHE A 113 -2.76 0.68 -0.91
N ASP A 114 -2.11 0.77 -2.08
CA ASP A 114 -2.36 1.72 -3.18
C ASP A 114 -2.08 3.21 -2.87
N SER A 115 -1.53 3.56 -1.71
CA SER A 115 -1.28 4.95 -1.31
C SER A 115 0.20 5.35 -1.36
N PHE A 116 1.09 4.59 -0.73
CA PHE A 116 2.53 4.88 -0.68
C PHE A 116 3.21 4.81 -2.05
N VAL A 117 2.55 4.25 -3.06
CA VAL A 117 3.01 4.28 -4.45
C VAL A 117 3.14 5.70 -5.02
N HIS A 118 2.46 6.68 -4.41
CA HIS A 118 2.47 8.09 -4.81
C HIS A 118 3.39 8.94 -3.94
N LEU A 119 3.80 8.46 -2.77
CA LEU A 119 4.56 9.24 -1.81
C LEU A 119 6.02 9.43 -2.24
N ARG A 120 6.54 10.63 -1.99
CA ARG A 120 7.95 10.95 -2.17
C ARG A 120 8.76 10.38 -1.00
N ARG A 121 10.06 10.23 -1.23
CA ARG A 121 11.02 9.74 -0.24
C ARG A 121 10.87 10.38 1.13
N ASP A 122 10.80 11.72 1.19
CA ASP A 122 10.76 12.48 2.45
C ASP A 122 9.48 12.18 3.29
N LEU A 123 8.37 11.88 2.64
CA LEU A 123 7.13 11.49 3.31
C LEU A 123 7.18 10.02 3.78
N VAL A 124 7.74 9.13 2.96
CA VAL A 124 7.93 7.73 3.35
C VAL A 124 8.85 7.63 4.57
N GLU A 125 9.97 8.38 4.60
CA GLU A 125 10.89 8.44 5.72
C GLU A 125 10.22 8.97 6.99
N ALA A 126 9.43 10.04 6.87
CA ALA A 126 8.67 10.59 8.01
C ALA A 126 7.67 9.58 8.58
N TYR A 127 6.89 8.90 7.71
CA TYR A 127 5.99 7.85 8.17
C TYR A 127 6.74 6.67 8.81
N LEU A 128 7.84 6.19 8.23
CA LEU A 128 8.60 5.09 8.83
C LEU A 128 9.14 5.46 10.23
N SER A 129 9.56 6.71 10.44
CA SER A 129 9.96 7.22 11.76
C SER A 129 8.80 7.17 12.76
N GLU A 130 7.59 7.61 12.36
CA GLU A 130 6.40 7.53 13.17
C GLU A 130 5.96 6.08 13.43
N LEU A 131 6.10 5.20 12.44
CA LEU A 131 5.78 3.78 12.60
C LEU A 131 6.75 3.09 13.55
N ARG A 132 8.04 3.47 13.57
CA ARG A 132 8.99 2.99 14.57
C ARG A 132 8.57 3.37 16.00
N ARG A 133 8.02 4.57 16.17
CA ARG A 133 7.53 5.05 17.46
C ARG A 133 6.25 4.32 17.89
N THR A 134 5.28 4.24 16.98
CA THR A 134 3.90 3.79 17.28
C THR A 134 3.74 2.27 17.35
N LEU A 135 4.51 1.49 16.57
CA LEU A 135 4.49 0.03 16.63
C LEU A 135 4.98 -0.45 18.00
N LYS A 136 4.37 -1.49 18.52
CA LYS A 136 4.89 -2.28 19.64
C LYS A 136 6.18 -3.00 19.22
N LEU A 137 6.98 -3.41 20.19
CA LEU A 137 8.10 -4.32 19.92
C LEU A 137 7.54 -5.64 19.34
N GLY A 138 8.09 -6.09 18.20
CA GLY A 138 7.56 -7.21 17.42
C GLY A 138 6.34 -6.86 16.56
N GLY A 139 5.80 -5.65 16.68
CA GLY A 139 4.75 -5.16 15.81
C GLY A 139 5.20 -5.09 14.34
N LYS A 140 4.30 -5.41 13.43
CA LYS A 140 4.60 -5.61 12.00
C LYS A 140 3.94 -4.55 11.13
N GLY A 141 4.45 -4.38 9.92
CA GLY A 141 3.81 -3.53 8.91
C GLY A 141 3.82 -4.17 7.53
N PHE A 142 2.82 -3.82 6.73
CA PHE A 142 2.70 -4.19 5.33
C PHE A 142 2.32 -2.96 4.51
N ILE A 143 3.19 -2.56 3.59
CA ILE A 143 3.02 -1.35 2.78
C ILE A 143 3.24 -1.65 1.30
N HIS A 144 2.28 -1.23 0.47
CA HIS A 144 2.40 -1.18 -0.98
C HIS A 144 2.97 0.17 -1.40
N HIS A 145 4.18 0.18 -1.96
CA HIS A 145 4.88 1.40 -2.37
C HIS A 145 5.49 1.30 -3.78
N SER A 146 5.92 2.45 -4.31
CA SER A 146 6.56 2.52 -5.62
C SER A 146 7.94 1.83 -5.62
N ASN A 147 8.25 1.17 -6.72
CA ASN A 147 9.60 0.72 -7.08
C ASN A 147 10.07 1.35 -8.41
N LEU A 148 9.43 2.44 -8.86
CA LEU A 148 9.76 3.07 -10.14
C LEU A 148 11.18 3.65 -10.15
N GLY A 149 11.69 4.09 -8.98
CA GLY A 149 13.05 4.61 -8.82
C GLY A 149 14.15 3.61 -9.19
N ALA A 150 13.89 2.30 -9.12
CA ALA A 150 14.83 1.27 -9.57
C ALA A 150 15.09 1.34 -11.10
N TYR A 151 14.31 2.11 -11.83
CA TYR A 151 14.43 2.31 -13.28
C TYR A 151 14.84 3.72 -13.67
N ALA A 152 15.23 4.58 -12.71
CA ALA A 152 15.58 5.99 -12.95
C ALA A 152 16.71 6.15 -13.98
N ASP A 153 17.71 5.26 -13.96
CA ASP A 153 18.83 5.26 -14.91
C ASP A 153 18.56 4.48 -16.19
N SER A 154 17.33 3.99 -16.39
CA SER A 154 17.01 3.24 -17.61
C SER A 154 17.05 4.13 -18.85
N LEU A 155 17.40 3.52 -20.01
CA LEU A 155 17.44 4.23 -21.30
C LEU A 155 16.11 4.96 -21.60
N SER A 156 14.98 4.47 -21.10
CA SER A 156 13.68 5.12 -21.26
C SER A 156 13.59 6.49 -20.61
N GLU A 157 14.36 6.75 -19.52
CA GLU A 157 14.40 8.04 -18.84
C GLU A 157 15.23 9.09 -19.62
N ARG A 158 16.15 8.65 -20.49
CA ARG A 158 16.96 9.51 -21.36
C ARG A 158 16.21 9.97 -22.61
N VAL A 159 15.05 9.39 -22.89
CA VAL A 159 14.23 9.76 -24.04
C VAL A 159 13.44 11.04 -23.74
N PRO A 160 13.45 12.06 -24.63
CA PRO A 160 12.67 13.30 -24.47
C PRO A 160 11.18 13.04 -24.27
N GLN A 161 10.52 13.86 -23.45
CA GLN A 161 9.10 13.72 -23.06
C GLN A 161 8.13 13.49 -24.24
N PRO A 162 8.20 14.24 -25.36
CA PRO A 162 7.28 14.02 -26.48
C PRO A 162 7.46 12.63 -27.12
N MET A 163 8.70 12.14 -27.18
CA MET A 163 9.00 10.80 -27.70
C MET A 163 8.55 9.70 -26.74
N ARG A 164 8.67 9.91 -25.41
CA ARG A 164 8.10 8.98 -24.41
C ARG A 164 6.59 8.82 -24.57
N LYS A 165 5.86 9.94 -24.79
CA LYS A 165 4.40 9.89 -25.04
C LYS A 165 4.07 9.05 -26.28
N LEU A 166 4.84 9.21 -27.36
CA LEU A 166 4.66 8.40 -28.57
C LEU A 166 4.97 6.92 -28.32
N LEU A 167 6.10 6.61 -27.67
CA LEU A 167 6.51 5.24 -27.36
C LEU A 167 5.54 4.52 -26.40
N ARG A 168 4.93 5.25 -25.45
CA ARG A 168 3.84 4.72 -24.62
C ARG A 168 2.58 4.43 -25.45
N LYS A 169 2.21 5.33 -26.38
CA LYS A 169 1.05 5.13 -27.26
C LYS A 169 1.16 3.88 -28.14
N ILE A 170 2.36 3.56 -28.60
CA ILE A 170 2.65 2.36 -29.41
C ILE A 170 3.09 1.15 -28.55
N LYS A 171 2.89 1.22 -27.21
CA LYS A 171 3.15 0.14 -26.23
C LYS A 171 4.62 -0.35 -26.17
N ILE A 172 5.57 0.47 -26.60
CA ILE A 172 7.02 0.18 -26.44
C ILE A 172 7.48 0.51 -25.03
N LEU A 173 6.92 1.56 -24.41
CA LEU A 173 7.15 1.91 -23.01
C LEU A 173 5.92 1.61 -22.16
N ASP A 174 6.14 1.03 -20.99
CA ASP A 174 5.11 0.78 -20.00
C ASP A 174 4.58 2.09 -19.39
N TRP A 175 3.31 2.08 -18.95
CA TRP A 175 2.71 3.15 -18.17
C TRP A 175 3.25 3.12 -16.74
N GLU A 176 3.55 4.29 -16.20
CA GLU A 176 4.07 4.45 -14.82
C GLU A 176 2.95 4.60 -13.77
N HIS A 177 1.71 4.66 -14.19
CA HIS A 177 0.52 4.72 -13.33
C HIS A 177 0.63 5.71 -12.16
N HIS A 178 1.24 6.90 -12.40
CA HIS A 178 1.48 7.94 -11.40
C HIS A 178 2.31 7.48 -10.19
N ARG A 179 3.15 6.43 -10.35
CA ARG A 179 4.09 6.00 -9.31
C ARG A 179 5.16 7.05 -9.09
N ASN A 180 5.56 7.21 -7.84
CA ASN A 180 6.61 8.17 -7.52
C ASN A 180 7.99 7.64 -7.96
N PRO A 181 8.74 8.38 -8.81
CA PRO A 181 10.02 7.92 -9.33
C PRO A 181 11.17 8.05 -8.32
N THR A 182 10.96 8.68 -7.17
CA THR A 182 12.01 8.82 -6.14
C THR A 182 12.08 7.63 -5.19
N MET A 183 11.16 6.66 -5.31
CA MET A 183 11.10 5.48 -4.45
C MET A 183 11.48 4.20 -5.19
N SER A 184 12.24 3.36 -4.51
CA SER A 184 12.57 1.99 -4.92
C SER A 184 12.49 1.04 -3.73
N ALA A 185 12.49 -0.27 -4.00
CA ALA A 185 12.52 -1.29 -2.96
C ALA A 185 13.78 -1.17 -2.09
N ASP A 186 14.96 -1.03 -2.71
CA ASP A 186 16.22 -0.86 -1.99
C ASP A 186 16.24 0.39 -1.11
N LEU A 187 15.69 1.50 -1.61
CA LEU A 187 15.57 2.72 -0.82
C LEU A 187 14.62 2.52 0.36
N PHE A 188 13.45 1.88 0.17
CA PHE A 188 12.53 1.58 1.26
C PHE A 188 13.18 0.72 2.34
N GLN A 189 13.92 -0.32 1.98
CA GLN A 189 14.69 -1.15 2.90
C GLN A 189 15.73 -0.32 3.67
N SER A 190 16.46 0.56 2.97
CA SER A 190 17.45 1.45 3.60
C SER A 190 16.79 2.43 4.59
N LEU A 191 15.64 2.99 4.26
CA LEU A 191 14.87 3.87 5.15
C LEU A 191 14.34 3.13 6.37
N CYS A 192 13.87 1.89 6.22
CA CYS A 192 13.51 1.04 7.36
C CYS A 192 14.69 0.89 8.33
N ALA A 193 15.87 0.52 7.82
CA ALA A 193 17.07 0.36 8.63
C ALA A 193 17.48 1.66 9.34
N GLN A 194 17.45 2.80 8.65
CA GLN A 194 17.76 4.12 9.21
C GLN A 194 16.80 4.55 10.32
N THR A 195 15.54 4.13 10.24
CA THR A 195 14.51 4.43 11.25
C THR A 195 14.39 3.39 12.35
N GLY A 196 15.21 2.30 12.31
CA GLY A 196 15.17 1.24 13.32
C GLY A 196 14.03 0.23 13.12
N LEU A 197 13.61 0.05 11.88
CA LEU A 197 12.69 -1.02 11.45
C LEU A 197 13.46 -2.06 10.63
N ASP A 198 13.13 -3.34 10.78
CA ASP A 198 13.69 -4.42 9.99
C ASP A 198 12.77 -4.76 8.82
N CYS A 199 13.18 -4.48 7.59
CA CYS A 199 12.47 -4.90 6.38
C CYS A 199 12.69 -6.41 6.18
N VAL A 200 11.66 -7.23 6.42
CA VAL A 200 11.79 -8.70 6.42
C VAL A 200 11.51 -9.34 5.06
N SER A 201 10.64 -8.73 4.26
CA SER A 201 10.38 -9.21 2.91
C SER A 201 9.92 -8.10 1.97
N GLN A 202 10.25 -8.27 0.68
CA GLN A 202 9.82 -7.41 -0.41
C GLN A 202 9.38 -8.27 -1.59
N GLU A 203 8.14 -8.09 -2.03
CA GLU A 203 7.65 -8.68 -3.28
C GLU A 203 7.58 -7.59 -4.34
N LEU A 204 8.46 -7.67 -5.33
CA LEU A 204 8.49 -6.77 -6.49
C LEU A 204 7.44 -7.22 -7.50
N ILE A 205 6.47 -6.39 -7.80
CA ILE A 205 5.33 -6.72 -8.64
C ILE A 205 5.22 -5.83 -9.87
N ASN A 206 4.63 -6.37 -10.93
CA ASN A 206 4.26 -5.58 -12.09
C ASN A 206 2.83 -5.05 -11.94
N TRP A 207 2.56 -3.87 -12.52
CA TRP A 207 1.23 -3.27 -12.60
C TRP A 207 0.91 -2.91 -14.04
N ARG A 208 0.18 -3.80 -14.73
CA ARG A 208 -0.22 -3.68 -16.15
C ARG A 208 0.94 -3.57 -17.17
N GLY A 209 2.16 -3.87 -16.78
CA GLY A 209 3.35 -3.80 -17.63
C GLY A 209 4.30 -4.95 -17.37
N ARG A 210 5.53 -4.85 -17.92
CA ARG A 210 6.59 -5.85 -17.72
C ARG A 210 7.52 -5.48 -16.57
N ARG A 211 7.63 -4.17 -16.26
CA ARG A 211 8.49 -3.67 -15.19
C ARG A 211 7.86 -3.94 -13.84
N LEU A 212 8.69 -4.26 -12.86
CA LEU A 212 8.29 -4.44 -11.46
C LEU A 212 8.29 -3.07 -10.77
N ILE A 213 7.33 -2.24 -11.11
CA ILE A 213 7.25 -0.83 -10.72
C ILE A 213 6.69 -0.61 -9.31
N ASP A 214 6.14 -1.65 -8.70
CA ASP A 214 5.60 -1.62 -7.35
C ASP A 214 6.30 -2.66 -6.47
N CYS A 215 6.23 -2.44 -5.15
CA CYS A 215 6.76 -3.34 -4.15
C CYS A 215 5.77 -3.47 -2.99
N LEU A 216 5.56 -4.70 -2.54
CA LEU A 216 4.86 -5.04 -1.31
C LEU A 216 5.93 -5.36 -0.27
N SER A 217 6.14 -4.46 0.70
CA SER A 217 7.14 -4.61 1.74
C SER A 217 6.51 -4.96 3.07
N SER A 218 7.06 -5.98 3.74
CA SER A 218 6.77 -6.28 5.14
C SER A 218 7.96 -5.93 6.01
N PHE A 219 7.71 -5.35 7.16
CA PHE A 219 8.73 -4.96 8.13
C PHE A 219 8.26 -5.23 9.56
N VAL A 220 9.19 -5.21 10.50
CA VAL A 220 8.92 -5.42 11.91
C VAL A 220 9.69 -4.40 12.76
N ARG A 221 9.11 -3.95 13.86
CA ARG A 221 9.85 -3.23 14.89
C ARG A 221 10.62 -4.24 15.73
N SER A 222 11.94 -4.22 15.60
CA SER A 222 12.86 -5.06 16.37
C SER A 222 13.85 -4.17 17.12
N ASP A 223 14.27 -4.62 18.29
CA ASP A 223 15.40 -4.03 19.03
C ASP A 223 16.68 -4.88 18.84
N SER A 224 16.63 -5.89 17.96
CA SER A 224 17.79 -6.71 17.63
C SER A 224 18.81 -5.90 16.82
N THR A 225 20.08 -5.99 17.21
CA THR A 225 21.20 -5.45 16.41
C THR A 225 21.53 -6.32 15.19
N LEU A 226 21.02 -7.57 15.15
CA LEU A 226 21.17 -8.49 14.04
C LEU A 226 20.02 -8.29 13.06
N GLN A 227 20.31 -7.67 11.93
CA GLN A 227 19.35 -7.61 10.82
C GLN A 227 19.39 -8.92 10.05
N ASN A 228 18.24 -9.59 9.94
CA ASN A 228 18.11 -10.71 9.03
C ASN A 228 18.09 -10.21 7.58
N PRO A 229 18.63 -10.97 6.62
CA PRO A 229 18.56 -10.59 5.23
C PRO A 229 17.10 -10.49 4.76
N THR A 230 16.75 -9.40 4.10
CA THR A 230 15.42 -9.20 3.52
C THR A 230 15.16 -10.25 2.44
N LYS A 231 14.04 -10.96 2.54
CA LYS A 231 13.60 -11.91 1.51
C LYS A 231 13.06 -11.15 0.30
N ILE A 232 13.72 -11.25 -0.85
CA ILE A 232 13.28 -10.61 -2.10
C ILE A 232 12.56 -11.63 -2.99
N ILE A 233 11.31 -11.30 -3.37
CA ILE A 233 10.48 -12.07 -4.29
C ILE A 233 10.26 -11.22 -5.54
N ARG A 234 10.55 -11.75 -6.72
CA ARG A 234 10.26 -11.07 -8.01
C ARG A 234 9.04 -11.72 -8.65
N ASN A 235 7.94 -10.98 -8.72
CA ASN A 235 6.68 -11.47 -9.26
C ASN A 235 6.26 -10.70 -10.54
N PRO A 236 6.78 -11.05 -11.71
CA PRO A 236 6.39 -10.45 -12.98
C PRO A 236 5.00 -10.92 -13.46
N HIS A 237 4.35 -11.78 -12.69
CA HIS A 237 3.06 -12.38 -13.04
C HIS A 237 1.89 -11.89 -12.17
N PHE A 238 2.12 -10.92 -11.29
CA PHE A 238 1.12 -10.41 -10.35
C PHE A 238 -0.22 -10.04 -11.03
N MET A 239 -0.17 -9.35 -12.18
CA MET A 239 -1.39 -9.02 -12.92
C MET A 239 -2.03 -10.22 -13.66
N ARG A 240 -1.28 -11.28 -13.91
CA ARG A 240 -1.85 -12.57 -14.40
C ARG A 240 -2.54 -13.31 -13.29
N GLU A 241 -1.98 -13.28 -12.08
CA GLU A 241 -2.61 -13.83 -10.87
C GLU A 241 -3.93 -13.11 -10.59
N ALA A 242 -3.96 -11.76 -10.67
CA ALA A 242 -5.18 -10.98 -10.55
C ALA A 242 -6.27 -11.44 -11.55
N ALA A 243 -5.91 -11.59 -12.82
CA ALA A 243 -6.85 -12.06 -13.85
C ALA A 243 -7.31 -13.51 -13.63
N GLN A 244 -6.47 -14.37 -13.04
CA GLN A 244 -6.84 -15.73 -12.68
C GLN A 244 -7.83 -15.75 -11.51
N ILE A 245 -7.57 -14.96 -10.46
CA ILE A 245 -8.46 -14.78 -9.30
C ILE A 245 -9.83 -14.29 -9.78
N ARG A 246 -9.87 -13.30 -10.67
CA ARG A 246 -11.11 -12.79 -11.26
C ARG A 246 -11.93 -13.91 -11.91
N ARG A 247 -11.31 -14.74 -12.75
CA ARG A 247 -12.01 -15.86 -13.40
C ARG A 247 -12.58 -16.85 -12.38
N GLN A 248 -11.77 -17.26 -11.40
CA GLN A 248 -12.19 -18.17 -10.36
C GLN A 248 -13.35 -17.63 -9.51
N TRP A 249 -13.32 -16.31 -9.25
CA TRP A 249 -14.37 -15.64 -8.49
C TRP A 249 -15.69 -15.61 -9.25
N GLN A 250 -15.64 -15.33 -10.55
CA GLN A 250 -16.83 -15.31 -11.42
C GLN A 250 -17.48 -16.69 -11.53
N THR A 251 -16.67 -17.77 -11.74
CA THR A 251 -17.18 -19.14 -11.78
C THR A 251 -17.89 -19.54 -10.48
N LYS A 252 -17.32 -19.20 -9.32
CA LYS A 252 -17.98 -19.48 -8.02
C LYS A 252 -19.27 -18.73 -7.83
N ALA A 253 -19.38 -17.50 -8.31
CA ALA A 253 -20.61 -16.72 -8.24
C ALA A 253 -21.72 -17.34 -9.11
N GLU A 254 -21.38 -17.86 -10.29
CA GLU A 254 -22.30 -18.54 -11.20
C GLU A 254 -22.80 -19.88 -10.65
N GLU A 255 -21.94 -20.65 -9.93
CA GLU A 255 -22.28 -21.93 -9.29
C GLU A 255 -23.16 -21.75 -8.03
N SER A 256 -23.21 -20.54 -7.46
CA SER A 256 -23.97 -20.22 -6.23
C SER A 256 -25.35 -19.62 -6.50
N CYS A 257 -25.70 -19.35 -7.75
CA CYS A 257 -27.02 -18.88 -8.22
C CYS A 257 -27.86 -20.03 -8.77
#